data_970d75c47f9e8df1e2fab091aeabf2fa
#
_entry.id   970d75c47f9e8df1e2fab091aeabf2fa
#
_cell.length_a   1.000
_cell.length_b   1.000
_cell.length_c   1.000
_cell.angle_alpha   90.00
_cell.angle_beta   90.00
_cell.angle_gamma   90.00
#
_symmetry.space_group_name_H-M   'P 1'
#
loop_
_entity.id
_entity.type
_entity.pdbx_description
1 polymer ?
#
loop_
_entity_poly.entity_id
_entity_poly.type
_entity_poly.pdbx_seq_one_letter_code
_entity_poly.pdbx_strand_id
1 'polypeptide(L)'
;MKRLSKAVSWAMVTLIIFISIITTNINTYTCLNLSSNNRNVVNAAVIFFRMDDPFTMKTAESLENIAKDNKNNIKFTFFDPKNNIAVQNEMLDSVVKSNYDLIILYLSNNKEDVVADVINRVKTKNKPLILMNMPTDVVSNVSNLYNKIAFVTPDSKKAGVAEGKIIADLWNSNKIDIDKNRDNILQYVLLQGPTNDPQVVDRSKYAISTINDSGIKTEQLIAINAGWYKDLAKESIESLFLKYSDQIEAIISNNDAMAIGAIEALQKYGYNTGDKSRNIAVVGIDGLQEAIDLIDKGFMNGTVIQDSNVLAEVLYNVGMNLYNNLNPIENTNYQIENREIIIPYPYDVYTGKLNNQ
;
A
#
# COMPACT_ATOMS: atom_id res chain seq x y z
N MET A 1 56.72 -30.70 -67.21
CA MET A 1 56.16 -31.34 -65.99
C MET A 1 56.54 -30.59 -64.70
N LYS A 2 57.81 -30.19 -64.43
CA LYS A 2 58.20 -29.53 -63.15
C LYS A 2 57.53 -28.13 -62.90
N ARG A 3 57.13 -27.39 -63.92
CA ARG A 3 56.44 -26.08 -63.71
C ARG A 3 54.97 -26.22 -63.39
N LEU A 4 54.31 -27.28 -63.87
CA LEU A 4 52.88 -27.54 -63.57
C LEU A 4 52.71 -28.01 -62.16
N SER A 5 53.62 -28.80 -61.61
CA SER A 5 53.54 -29.27 -60.21
C SER A 5 53.74 -28.16 -59.16
N LYS A 6 54.58 -27.18 -59.48
CA LYS A 6 54.74 -26.00 -58.61
C LYS A 6 53.52 -25.08 -58.63
N ALA A 7 52.86 -24.87 -59.77
CA ALA A 7 51.63 -24.09 -59.84
C ALA A 7 50.46 -24.74 -59.07
N VAL A 8 50.32 -26.03 -59.17
CA VAL A 8 49.28 -26.81 -58.36
C VAL A 8 49.60 -26.76 -56.88
N SER A 9 50.89 -26.87 -56.48
CA SER A 9 51.29 -26.76 -55.09
C SER A 9 50.98 -25.37 -54.49
N TRP A 10 51.25 -24.29 -55.23
CA TRP A 10 50.93 -22.93 -54.82
C TRP A 10 49.42 -22.68 -54.76
N ALA A 11 48.63 -23.21 -55.66
CA ALA A 11 47.17 -23.11 -55.67
C ALA A 11 46.55 -23.88 -54.45
N MET A 12 47.09 -25.00 -54.06
CA MET A 12 46.64 -25.73 -52.83
C MET A 12 47.03 -24.97 -51.57
N VAL A 13 48.21 -24.35 -51.47
CA VAL A 13 48.61 -23.58 -50.28
C VAL A 13 47.74 -22.33 -50.15
N THR A 14 47.44 -21.62 -51.23
CA THR A 14 46.53 -20.47 -51.20
C THR A 14 45.09 -20.87 -50.84
N LEU A 15 44.59 -22.02 -51.27
CA LEU A 15 43.27 -22.53 -50.93
C LEU A 15 43.16 -22.89 -49.44
N ILE A 16 44.21 -23.50 -48.87
CA ILE A 16 44.27 -23.83 -47.44
C ILE A 16 44.32 -22.59 -46.58
N ILE A 17 45.06 -21.57 -46.97
CA ILE A 17 45.10 -20.28 -46.27
C ILE A 17 43.71 -19.57 -46.35
N PHE A 18 43.03 -19.61 -47.48
CA PHE A 18 41.71 -19.04 -47.66
C PHE A 18 40.64 -19.76 -46.82
N ILE A 19 40.70 -21.11 -46.73
CA ILE A 19 39.81 -21.90 -45.89
C ILE A 19 40.10 -21.64 -44.41
N SER A 20 41.34 -21.46 -43.97
CA SER A 20 41.68 -21.14 -42.58
C SER A 20 41.24 -19.71 -42.20
N ILE A 21 41.25 -18.74 -43.10
CA ILE A 21 40.72 -17.39 -42.84
C ILE A 21 39.19 -17.39 -42.76
N ILE A 22 38.52 -18.21 -43.60
CA ILE A 22 37.05 -18.32 -43.53
C ILE A 22 36.63 -19.03 -42.23
N THR A 23 37.34 -20.10 -41.80
CA THR A 23 37.03 -20.81 -40.55
C THR A 23 37.30 -19.97 -39.30
N THR A 24 38.35 -19.11 -39.30
CA THR A 24 38.59 -18.19 -38.17
C THR A 24 37.59 -17.03 -38.14
N ASN A 25 37.09 -16.54 -39.27
CA ASN A 25 36.00 -15.55 -39.28
C ASN A 25 34.64 -16.13 -38.93
N ILE A 26 34.36 -17.40 -39.26
CA ILE A 26 33.11 -18.05 -38.86
C ILE A 26 33.09 -18.31 -37.34
N ASN A 27 34.23 -18.65 -36.73
CA ASN A 27 34.30 -18.85 -35.28
C ASN A 27 34.23 -17.56 -34.46
N THR A 28 34.57 -16.39 -35.04
CA THR A 28 34.36 -15.11 -34.37
C THR A 28 32.92 -14.58 -34.48
N TYR A 29 32.13 -15.05 -35.44
CA TYR A 29 30.70 -14.70 -35.54
C TYR A 29 29.78 -15.62 -34.73
N THR A 30 30.24 -16.77 -34.27
CA THR A 30 29.46 -17.69 -33.45
C THR A 30 29.58 -17.45 -31.93
N CYS A 31 30.34 -16.47 -31.48
CA CYS A 31 30.43 -16.04 -30.09
C CYS A 31 29.75 -14.70 -29.79
N LEU A 32 28.93 -14.18 -30.69
CA LEU A 32 27.81 -13.36 -30.26
C LEU A 32 26.77 -14.35 -29.73
N ASN A 33 27.00 -14.83 -28.51
CA ASN A 33 25.95 -15.30 -27.69
C ASN A 33 24.89 -14.20 -27.68
N LEU A 34 23.87 -14.33 -28.50
CA LEU A 34 22.53 -13.99 -28.12
C LEU A 34 22.26 -14.83 -26.88
N SER A 35 22.77 -14.37 -25.75
CA SER A 35 22.16 -14.61 -24.48
C SER A 35 20.72 -14.20 -24.71
N SER A 36 19.88 -15.11 -25.15
CA SER A 36 18.46 -14.99 -24.88
C SER A 36 18.43 -14.77 -23.38
N ASN A 37 18.23 -13.52 -22.99
CA ASN A 37 17.80 -13.19 -21.65
C ASN A 37 16.47 -13.93 -21.46
N ASN A 38 16.54 -15.25 -21.23
CA ASN A 38 15.54 -15.95 -20.49
C ASN A 38 15.64 -15.38 -19.06
N ARG A 39 15.23 -14.15 -18.89
CA ARG A 39 14.93 -13.63 -17.56
C ARG A 39 13.84 -14.54 -17.05
N ASN A 40 14.20 -15.45 -16.15
CA ASN A 40 13.18 -16.21 -15.44
C ASN A 40 12.21 -15.21 -14.85
N VAL A 41 10.92 -15.41 -15.13
CA VAL A 41 9.85 -14.59 -14.56
C VAL A 41 9.91 -14.74 -13.04
N VAL A 42 10.02 -13.63 -12.31
CA VAL A 42 10.03 -13.64 -10.84
C VAL A 42 8.62 -13.98 -10.34
N ASN A 43 8.50 -15.06 -9.58
CA ASN A 43 7.24 -15.44 -8.97
C ASN A 43 7.13 -14.84 -7.57
N ALA A 44 6.26 -13.86 -7.39
CA ALA A 44 6.03 -13.17 -6.13
C ALA A 44 4.74 -13.65 -5.47
N ALA A 45 4.82 -14.09 -4.22
CA ALA A 45 3.65 -14.33 -3.38
C ALA A 45 3.31 -13.07 -2.60
N VAL A 46 2.05 -12.63 -2.67
CA VAL A 46 1.54 -11.47 -1.93
C VAL A 46 0.45 -11.96 -0.99
N ILE A 47 0.70 -11.90 0.31
CA ILE A 47 -0.24 -12.29 1.34
C ILE A 47 -0.69 -11.00 2.04
N PHE A 48 -1.88 -10.50 1.69
CA PHE A 48 -2.51 -9.39 2.39
C PHE A 48 -3.20 -9.87 3.66
N PHE A 49 -3.62 -8.96 4.54
CA PHE A 49 -4.42 -9.34 5.70
C PHE A 49 -5.84 -9.82 5.31
N ARG A 50 -6.40 -9.25 4.22
CA ARG A 50 -7.63 -9.70 3.54
C ARG A 50 -7.72 -9.08 2.15
N MET A 51 -8.45 -9.72 1.23
CA MET A 51 -8.58 -9.27 -0.16
C MET A 51 -9.89 -8.53 -0.45
N ASP A 52 -10.87 -8.60 0.43
CA ASP A 52 -12.16 -7.88 0.29
C ASP A 52 -12.10 -6.42 0.80
N ASP A 53 -10.94 -5.95 1.22
CA ASP A 53 -10.69 -4.53 1.50
C ASP A 53 -10.52 -3.76 0.19
N PRO A 54 -11.24 -2.64 -0.02
CA PRO A 54 -11.20 -1.92 -1.29
C PRO A 54 -9.83 -1.36 -1.66
N PHE A 55 -9.04 -0.88 -0.69
CA PHE A 55 -7.70 -0.38 -0.94
C PHE A 55 -6.74 -1.52 -1.29
N THR A 56 -6.86 -2.66 -0.60
CA THR A 56 -6.11 -3.89 -0.88
C THR A 56 -6.40 -4.41 -2.29
N MET A 57 -7.68 -4.45 -2.71
CA MET A 57 -8.06 -4.87 -4.07
C MET A 57 -7.43 -3.96 -5.13
N LYS A 58 -7.49 -2.64 -4.94
CA LYS A 58 -6.85 -1.69 -5.87
C LYS A 58 -5.33 -1.86 -5.91
N THR A 59 -4.69 -2.14 -4.79
CA THR A 59 -3.25 -2.40 -4.74
C THR A 59 -2.89 -3.68 -5.52
N ALA A 60 -3.70 -4.73 -5.39
CA ALA A 60 -3.51 -5.97 -6.16
C ALA A 60 -3.66 -5.73 -7.67
N GLU A 61 -4.69 -4.99 -8.09
CA GLU A 61 -4.88 -4.59 -9.49
C GLU A 61 -3.70 -3.76 -10.02
N SER A 62 -3.21 -2.81 -9.23
CA SER A 62 -2.05 -1.98 -9.57
C SER A 62 -0.78 -2.82 -9.76
N LEU A 63 -0.54 -3.83 -8.90
CA LEU A 63 0.57 -4.77 -9.04
C LEU A 63 0.45 -5.60 -10.34
N GLU A 64 -0.75 -6.08 -10.68
CA GLU A 64 -0.96 -6.80 -11.95
C GLU A 64 -0.70 -5.91 -13.18
N ASN A 65 -1.12 -4.64 -13.12
CA ASN A 65 -0.85 -3.69 -14.21
C ASN A 65 0.65 -3.41 -14.35
N ILE A 66 1.37 -3.19 -13.23
CA ILE A 66 2.82 -3.07 -13.24
C ILE A 66 3.49 -4.29 -13.85
N ALA A 67 3.01 -5.51 -13.55
CA ALA A 67 3.56 -6.72 -14.14
C ALA A 67 3.40 -6.76 -15.67
N LYS A 68 2.23 -6.35 -16.18
CA LYS A 68 1.95 -6.25 -17.62
C LYS A 68 2.85 -5.22 -18.30
N ASP A 69 2.98 -4.02 -17.70
CA ASP A 69 3.79 -2.91 -18.26
C ASP A 69 5.29 -3.26 -18.30
N ASN A 70 5.75 -4.07 -17.35
CA ASN A 70 7.11 -4.59 -17.29
C ASN A 70 7.31 -5.90 -18.07
N LYS A 71 6.52 -6.16 -19.12
CA LYS A 71 6.62 -7.32 -20.01
C LYS A 71 6.56 -8.66 -19.27
N ASN A 72 5.78 -8.74 -18.22
CA ASN A 72 5.62 -9.90 -17.37
C ASN A 72 6.97 -10.48 -16.82
N ASN A 73 7.93 -9.61 -16.50
CA ASN A 73 9.15 -10.02 -15.82
C ASN A 73 8.91 -10.51 -14.38
N ILE A 74 7.75 -10.21 -13.84
CA ILE A 74 7.27 -10.65 -12.54
C ILE A 74 5.83 -11.15 -12.68
N LYS A 75 5.47 -12.13 -11.87
CA LYS A 75 4.10 -12.63 -11.72
C LYS A 75 3.73 -12.60 -10.26
N PHE A 76 2.65 -11.90 -9.93
CA PHE A 76 2.10 -11.89 -8.59
C PHE A 76 1.04 -12.97 -8.41
N THR A 77 1.04 -13.61 -7.26
CA THR A 77 -0.01 -14.54 -6.80
C THR A 77 -0.50 -14.03 -5.45
N PHE A 78 -1.78 -13.70 -5.37
CA PHE A 78 -2.40 -13.13 -4.18
C PHE A 78 -3.04 -14.20 -3.33
N PHE A 79 -2.90 -14.05 -2.01
CA PHE A 79 -3.44 -14.94 -0.98
C PHE A 79 -4.33 -14.16 -0.04
N ASP A 80 -5.51 -14.69 0.25
CA ASP A 80 -6.52 -14.09 1.11
C ASP A 80 -6.74 -14.89 2.39
N PRO A 81 -6.10 -14.54 3.50
CA PRO A 81 -6.32 -15.18 4.78
C PRO A 81 -7.62 -14.71 5.48
N LYS A 82 -8.37 -13.77 4.90
CA LYS A 82 -9.61 -13.23 5.46
C LYS A 82 -9.45 -12.72 6.90
N ASN A 83 -8.33 -12.03 7.14
CA ASN A 83 -7.94 -11.51 8.44
C ASN A 83 -7.86 -12.60 9.54
N ASN A 84 -7.62 -13.84 9.17
CA ASN A 84 -7.47 -14.98 10.08
C ASN A 84 -5.99 -15.34 10.25
N ILE A 85 -5.47 -15.17 11.46
CA ILE A 85 -4.04 -15.38 11.77
C ILE A 85 -3.63 -16.85 11.51
N ALA A 86 -4.46 -17.84 11.85
CA ALA A 86 -4.14 -19.24 11.64
C ALA A 86 -4.05 -19.57 10.14
N VAL A 87 -5.02 -19.11 9.36
CA VAL A 87 -5.04 -19.26 7.89
C VAL A 87 -3.85 -18.55 7.25
N GLN A 88 -3.50 -17.35 7.72
CA GLN A 88 -2.31 -16.63 7.22
C GLN A 88 -1.01 -17.40 7.48
N ASN A 89 -0.88 -18.01 8.66
CA ASN A 89 0.28 -18.85 8.99
C ASN A 89 0.38 -20.10 8.10
N GLU A 90 -0.73 -20.79 7.84
CA GLU A 90 -0.77 -21.95 6.93
C GLU A 90 -0.40 -21.55 5.49
N MET A 91 -0.92 -20.41 5.01
CA MET A 91 -0.57 -19.87 3.70
C MET A 91 0.91 -19.52 3.62
N LEU A 92 1.47 -18.85 4.63
CA LEU A 92 2.88 -18.50 4.69
C LEU A 92 3.75 -19.76 4.66
N ASP A 93 3.42 -20.79 5.43
CA ASP A 93 4.15 -22.06 5.43
C ASP A 93 4.15 -22.75 4.07
N SER A 94 3.01 -22.71 3.37
CA SER A 94 2.89 -23.21 2.00
C SER A 94 3.76 -22.42 1.03
N VAL A 95 3.68 -21.07 1.08
CA VAL A 95 4.44 -20.16 0.23
C VAL A 95 5.94 -20.30 0.45
N VAL A 96 6.38 -20.39 1.69
CA VAL A 96 7.81 -20.57 2.02
C VAL A 96 8.37 -21.88 1.45
N LYS A 97 7.57 -22.94 1.42
CA LYS A 97 7.95 -24.26 0.87
C LYS A 97 7.83 -24.35 -0.66
N SER A 98 7.09 -23.45 -1.29
CA SER A 98 6.82 -23.45 -2.73
C SER A 98 7.87 -22.68 -3.53
N ASN A 99 7.75 -22.66 -4.86
CA ASN A 99 8.71 -22.03 -5.79
C ASN A 99 8.42 -20.53 -6.01
N TYR A 100 8.15 -19.77 -4.95
CA TYR A 100 8.11 -18.31 -5.02
C TYR A 100 9.51 -17.76 -4.80
N ASP A 101 9.83 -16.70 -5.54
CA ASP A 101 11.13 -16.02 -5.51
C ASP A 101 11.12 -14.80 -4.58
N LEU A 102 9.96 -14.25 -4.29
CA LEU A 102 9.74 -13.07 -3.45
C LEU A 102 8.47 -13.27 -2.63
N ILE A 103 8.48 -12.83 -1.38
CA ILE A 103 7.32 -12.82 -0.49
C ILE A 103 7.04 -11.38 -0.04
N ILE A 104 5.80 -10.93 -0.24
CA ILE A 104 5.28 -9.65 0.24
C ILE A 104 4.16 -9.97 1.23
N LEU A 105 4.23 -9.43 2.44
CA LEU A 105 3.37 -9.85 3.53
C LEU A 105 2.89 -8.67 4.38
N TYR A 106 1.57 -8.54 4.52
CA TYR A 106 0.91 -7.71 5.50
C TYR A 106 0.37 -8.59 6.61
N LEU A 107 1.02 -8.57 7.76
CA LEU A 107 0.67 -9.44 8.89
C LEU A 107 -0.61 -8.98 9.59
N SER A 108 -1.50 -9.95 9.92
CA SER A 108 -2.65 -9.73 10.80
C SER A 108 -2.26 -9.66 12.29
N ASN A 109 -1.04 -10.06 12.63
CA ASN A 109 -0.48 -9.94 13.97
C ASN A 109 0.99 -9.49 13.86
N ASN A 110 1.26 -8.29 14.35
CA ASN A 110 2.55 -7.61 14.25
C ASN A 110 3.35 -7.59 15.58
N LYS A 111 3.05 -8.51 16.51
CA LYS A 111 3.86 -8.67 17.72
C LYS A 111 5.27 -9.13 17.38
N GLU A 112 6.24 -8.66 18.12
CA GLU A 112 7.68 -8.87 17.84
C GLU A 112 8.05 -10.36 17.71
N ASP A 113 7.56 -11.21 18.59
CA ASP A 113 7.81 -12.66 18.57
C ASP A 113 7.24 -13.32 17.30
N VAL A 114 6.06 -12.90 16.84
CA VAL A 114 5.42 -13.37 15.60
C VAL A 114 6.22 -12.91 14.39
N VAL A 115 6.61 -11.64 14.35
CA VAL A 115 7.40 -11.07 13.24
C VAL A 115 8.77 -11.76 13.15
N ALA A 116 9.44 -11.96 14.28
CA ALA A 116 10.72 -12.67 14.35
C ALA A 116 10.60 -14.13 13.85
N ASP A 117 9.53 -14.84 14.21
CA ASP A 117 9.27 -16.20 13.72
C ASP A 117 9.04 -16.23 12.19
N VAL A 118 8.23 -15.30 11.65
CA VAL A 118 8.02 -15.14 10.21
C VAL A 118 9.35 -14.93 9.47
N ILE A 119 10.18 -14.00 9.96
CA ILE A 119 11.50 -13.72 9.38
C ILE A 119 12.37 -14.97 9.39
N ASN A 120 12.43 -15.69 10.50
CA ASN A 120 13.23 -16.91 10.62
C ASN A 120 12.76 -18.00 9.66
N ARG A 121 11.46 -18.22 9.51
CA ARG A 121 10.89 -19.19 8.54
C ARG A 121 11.31 -18.86 7.10
N VAL A 122 11.16 -17.60 6.68
CA VAL A 122 11.53 -17.16 5.32
C VAL A 122 13.04 -17.22 5.10
N LYS A 123 13.84 -16.81 6.10
CA LYS A 123 15.31 -16.88 6.08
C LYS A 123 15.84 -18.30 5.82
N THR A 124 15.20 -19.35 6.38
CA THR A 124 15.63 -20.76 6.15
C THR A 124 15.63 -21.14 4.68
N LYS A 125 14.84 -20.46 3.84
CA LYS A 125 14.74 -20.68 2.39
C LYS A 125 15.46 -19.59 1.58
N ASN A 126 16.16 -18.68 2.23
CA ASN A 126 16.91 -17.59 1.62
C ASN A 126 16.08 -16.73 0.64
N LYS A 127 14.76 -16.56 0.91
CA LYS A 127 13.85 -15.81 0.04
C LYS A 127 13.78 -14.33 0.44
N PRO A 128 13.79 -13.40 -0.51
CA PRO A 128 13.46 -12.00 -0.25
C PRO A 128 12.09 -11.83 0.41
N LEU A 129 12.01 -10.93 1.38
CA LEU A 129 10.80 -10.66 2.16
C LEU A 129 10.54 -9.15 2.25
N ILE A 130 9.32 -8.73 1.95
CA ILE A 130 8.82 -7.40 2.28
C ILE A 130 7.75 -7.57 3.37
N LEU A 131 7.93 -6.88 4.49
CA LEU A 131 6.91 -6.74 5.53
C LEU A 131 6.32 -5.33 5.47
N MET A 132 4.99 -5.27 5.50
CA MET A 132 4.24 -4.01 5.39
C MET A 132 3.69 -3.61 6.76
N ASN A 133 3.70 -2.30 7.04
CA ASN A 133 3.04 -1.66 8.18
C ASN A 133 3.40 -2.28 9.54
N MET A 134 4.70 -2.47 9.78
CA MET A 134 5.17 -2.95 11.06
C MET A 134 5.33 -1.80 12.06
N PRO A 135 5.11 -2.04 13.38
CA PRO A 135 5.46 -1.05 14.38
C PRO A 135 6.97 -0.76 14.37
N THR A 136 7.35 0.52 14.46
CA THR A 136 8.75 0.97 14.36
C THR A 136 9.66 0.37 15.45
N ASP A 137 9.14 0.14 16.65
CA ASP A 137 9.87 -0.54 17.72
C ASP A 137 10.14 -2.00 17.38
N VAL A 138 9.16 -2.71 16.81
CA VAL A 138 9.34 -4.08 16.32
C VAL A 138 10.39 -4.10 15.19
N VAL A 139 10.29 -3.20 14.19
CA VAL A 139 11.29 -3.09 13.11
C VAL A 139 12.69 -2.90 13.67
N SER A 140 12.84 -2.02 14.66
CA SER A 140 14.13 -1.75 15.29
C SER A 140 14.77 -3.00 15.89
N ASN A 141 13.97 -3.90 16.46
CA ASN A 141 14.43 -5.12 17.12
C ASN A 141 14.70 -6.27 16.14
N VAL A 142 13.91 -6.37 15.05
CA VAL A 142 13.95 -7.54 14.16
C VAL A 142 14.73 -7.32 12.86
N SER A 143 14.99 -6.07 12.45
CA SER A 143 15.56 -5.74 11.14
C SER A 143 16.94 -6.36 10.88
N ASN A 144 17.71 -6.64 11.92
CA ASN A 144 19.03 -7.27 11.79
C ASN A 144 18.98 -8.82 11.70
N LEU A 145 17.79 -9.44 11.85
CA LEU A 145 17.66 -10.89 11.82
C LEU A 145 17.90 -11.48 10.43
N TYR A 146 17.67 -10.69 9.37
CA TYR A 146 17.79 -11.15 8.00
C TYR A 146 18.22 -10.00 7.07
N ASN A 147 19.13 -10.28 6.13
CA ASN A 147 19.69 -9.28 5.22
C ASN A 147 18.89 -9.11 3.91
N LYS A 148 17.95 -10.02 3.59
CA LYS A 148 17.07 -9.93 2.42
C LYS A 148 15.65 -9.54 2.83
N ILE A 149 15.53 -8.56 3.71
CA ILE A 149 14.25 -8.05 4.19
C ILE A 149 14.16 -6.55 3.96
N ALA A 150 12.98 -6.08 3.63
CA ALA A 150 12.61 -4.67 3.67
C ALA A 150 11.30 -4.49 4.45
N PHE A 151 11.19 -3.35 5.12
CA PHE A 151 9.97 -2.90 5.77
C PHE A 151 9.43 -1.70 5.00
N VAL A 152 8.16 -1.75 4.61
CA VAL A 152 7.51 -0.72 3.81
C VAL A 152 6.29 -0.20 4.58
N THR A 153 6.22 1.12 4.79
CA THR A 153 5.17 1.73 5.61
C THR A 153 4.74 3.09 5.02
N PRO A 154 3.46 3.50 5.14
CA PRO A 154 3.04 4.88 4.85
C PRO A 154 3.43 5.82 5.98
N ASP A 155 3.57 7.12 5.69
CA ASP A 155 3.62 8.16 6.72
C ASP A 155 2.21 8.44 7.25
N SER A 156 1.74 7.59 8.15
CA SER A 156 0.40 7.66 8.72
C SER A 156 0.17 8.92 9.56
N LYS A 157 1.25 9.52 10.08
CA LYS A 157 1.20 10.82 10.75
C LYS A 157 0.76 11.92 9.77
N LYS A 158 1.37 11.98 8.57
CA LYS A 158 0.96 12.96 7.55
C LYS A 158 -0.48 12.76 7.12
N ALA A 159 -0.91 11.50 6.96
CA ALA A 159 -2.31 11.19 6.64
C ALA A 159 -3.26 11.74 7.71
N GLY A 160 -3.01 11.48 9.00
CA GLY A 160 -3.81 12.00 10.10
C GLY A 160 -3.80 13.53 10.17
N VAL A 161 -2.64 14.16 9.98
CA VAL A 161 -2.54 15.63 9.92
C VAL A 161 -3.41 16.20 8.79
N ALA A 162 -3.37 15.60 7.60
CA ALA A 162 -4.17 16.03 6.46
C ALA A 162 -5.67 15.84 6.72
N GLU A 163 -6.09 14.71 7.31
CA GLU A 163 -7.48 14.46 7.70
C GLU A 163 -7.97 15.47 8.75
N GLY A 164 -7.17 15.70 9.80
CA GLY A 164 -7.51 16.71 10.83
C GLY A 164 -7.65 18.11 10.28
N LYS A 165 -6.86 18.46 9.25
CA LYS A 165 -6.94 19.72 8.54
C LYS A 165 -8.28 19.90 7.82
N ILE A 166 -8.82 18.88 7.18
CA ILE A 166 -10.13 18.93 6.53
C ILE A 166 -11.20 19.37 7.55
N ILE A 167 -11.23 18.75 8.73
CA ILE A 167 -12.17 19.10 9.80
C ILE A 167 -11.93 20.52 10.31
N ALA A 168 -10.67 20.91 10.53
CA ALA A 168 -10.35 22.26 11.03
C ALA A 168 -10.78 23.35 10.02
N ASP A 169 -10.56 23.13 8.74
CA ASP A 169 -10.97 24.06 7.68
C ASP A 169 -12.50 24.16 7.55
N LEU A 170 -13.20 23.03 7.67
CA LEU A 170 -14.67 22.97 7.73
C LEU A 170 -15.22 23.75 8.93
N TRP A 171 -14.67 23.52 10.12
CA TRP A 171 -15.08 24.24 11.33
C TRP A 171 -14.87 25.74 11.18
N ASN A 172 -13.72 26.17 10.68
CA ASN A 172 -13.41 27.58 10.53
C ASN A 172 -14.27 28.28 9.47
N SER A 173 -14.67 27.59 8.41
CA SER A 173 -15.49 28.14 7.32
C SER A 173 -16.99 28.04 7.58
N ASN A 174 -17.48 27.00 8.24
CA ASN A 174 -18.90 26.68 8.40
C ASN A 174 -19.29 26.28 9.83
N LYS A 175 -18.70 26.93 10.83
CA LYS A 175 -18.91 26.61 12.23
C LYS A 175 -20.39 26.50 12.63
N ILE A 176 -21.23 27.40 12.15
CA ILE A 176 -22.66 27.44 12.50
C ILE A 176 -23.39 26.14 12.09
N ASP A 177 -22.95 25.52 11.01
CA ASP A 177 -23.56 24.28 10.49
C ASP A 177 -23.01 23.04 11.18
N ILE A 178 -21.82 23.12 11.79
CA ILE A 178 -21.13 22.00 12.46
C ILE A 178 -21.40 22.00 13.96
N ASP A 179 -21.14 23.12 14.64
CA ASP A 179 -21.36 23.33 16.08
C ASP A 179 -22.88 23.46 16.35
N LYS A 180 -23.58 22.33 16.38
CA LYS A 180 -25.05 22.28 16.42
C LYS A 180 -25.61 22.73 17.73
N ASN A 181 -24.93 22.40 18.84
CA ASN A 181 -25.32 22.77 20.19
C ASN A 181 -24.78 24.17 20.60
N ARG A 182 -23.88 24.76 19.80
CA ARG A 182 -23.28 26.10 19.97
C ARG A 182 -22.45 26.24 21.26
N ASP A 183 -21.78 25.16 21.67
CA ASP A 183 -20.94 25.18 22.87
C ASP A 183 -19.47 25.48 22.57
N ASN A 184 -19.09 25.62 21.28
CA ASN A 184 -17.74 25.83 20.78
C ASN A 184 -16.79 24.62 21.04
N ILE A 185 -17.32 23.43 21.13
CA ILE A 185 -16.62 22.17 21.25
C ILE A 185 -17.06 21.28 20.07
N LEU A 186 -16.14 20.62 19.40
CA LEU A 186 -16.45 19.66 18.34
C LEU A 186 -16.64 18.28 18.96
N GLN A 187 -17.88 17.80 19.04
CA GLN A 187 -18.20 16.45 19.48
C GLN A 187 -18.05 15.46 18.33
N TYR A 188 -17.19 14.50 18.50
CA TYR A 188 -16.88 13.55 17.41
C TYR A 188 -16.94 12.09 17.81
N VAL A 189 -17.21 11.27 16.79
CA VAL A 189 -17.03 9.81 16.81
C VAL A 189 -15.77 9.50 16.03
N LEU A 190 -14.92 8.60 16.57
CA LEU A 190 -13.72 8.11 15.90
C LEU A 190 -13.93 6.68 15.43
N LEU A 191 -13.86 6.45 14.11
CA LEU A 191 -13.88 5.11 13.51
C LEU A 191 -12.44 4.62 13.27
N GLN A 192 -12.11 3.51 13.91
CA GLN A 192 -10.75 2.98 13.94
C GLN A 192 -10.64 1.63 13.23
N GLY A 193 -9.50 1.38 12.60
CA GLY A 193 -9.06 0.07 12.16
C GLY A 193 -8.69 -0.86 13.33
N PRO A 194 -7.99 -1.98 13.08
CA PRO A 194 -7.62 -2.95 14.12
C PRO A 194 -6.77 -2.32 15.22
N THR A 195 -7.02 -2.73 16.46
CA THR A 195 -6.20 -2.32 17.59
C THR A 195 -4.73 -2.75 17.38
N ASN A 196 -3.79 -1.88 17.70
CA ASN A 196 -2.33 -2.06 17.52
C ASN A 196 -1.81 -1.99 16.08
N ASP A 197 -2.64 -1.65 15.10
CA ASP A 197 -2.14 -1.26 13.79
C ASP A 197 -1.47 0.13 13.90
N PRO A 198 -0.19 0.29 13.51
CA PRO A 198 0.51 1.58 13.62
C PRO A 198 -0.19 2.69 12.84
N GLN A 199 -0.85 2.38 11.72
CA GLN A 199 -1.61 3.36 10.96
C GLN A 199 -2.79 3.89 11.76
N VAL A 200 -3.50 3.02 12.49
CA VAL A 200 -4.64 3.42 13.34
C VAL A 200 -4.19 4.37 14.44
N VAL A 201 -3.08 4.03 15.09
CA VAL A 201 -2.53 4.84 16.19
C VAL A 201 -2.19 6.24 15.70
N ASP A 202 -1.42 6.34 14.60
CA ASP A 202 -0.95 7.62 14.10
C ASP A 202 -2.07 8.44 13.45
N ARG A 203 -2.91 7.85 12.58
CA ARG A 203 -4.04 8.56 11.96
C ARG A 203 -4.95 9.16 13.01
N SER A 204 -5.37 8.35 14.00
CA SER A 204 -6.23 8.82 15.10
C SER A 204 -5.60 9.96 15.90
N LYS A 205 -4.35 9.76 16.35
CA LYS A 205 -3.65 10.73 17.19
C LYS A 205 -3.45 12.05 16.46
N TYR A 206 -2.94 12.00 15.21
CA TYR A 206 -2.55 13.20 14.50
C TYR A 206 -3.73 13.93 13.88
N ALA A 207 -4.84 13.27 13.55
CA ALA A 207 -6.07 13.95 13.18
C ALA A 207 -6.59 14.83 14.33
N ILE A 208 -6.72 14.25 15.52
CA ILE A 208 -7.24 14.97 16.69
C ILE A 208 -6.27 16.07 17.15
N SER A 209 -4.96 15.78 17.20
CA SER A 209 -3.98 16.82 17.58
C SER A 209 -4.02 18.01 16.62
N THR A 210 -4.14 17.77 15.31
CA THR A 210 -4.22 18.85 14.30
C THR A 210 -5.45 19.72 14.48
N ILE A 211 -6.61 19.13 14.79
CA ILE A 211 -7.83 19.88 15.09
C ILE A 211 -7.61 20.76 16.33
N ASN A 212 -7.07 20.17 17.41
CA ASN A 212 -6.81 20.91 18.64
C ASN A 212 -5.75 22.02 18.47
N ASP A 213 -4.68 21.74 17.73
CA ASP A 213 -3.61 22.70 17.42
C ASP A 213 -4.12 23.88 16.57
N SER A 214 -5.25 23.69 15.85
CA SER A 214 -5.97 24.75 15.14
C SER A 214 -6.86 25.61 16.05
N GLY A 215 -6.81 25.39 17.36
CA GLY A 215 -7.58 26.17 18.36
C GLY A 215 -9.01 25.68 18.57
N ILE A 216 -9.37 24.52 18.03
CA ILE A 216 -10.71 23.92 18.15
C ILE A 216 -10.69 22.95 19.32
N LYS A 217 -11.55 23.17 20.30
CA LYS A 217 -11.76 22.21 21.41
C LYS A 217 -12.51 21.01 20.89
N THR A 218 -12.08 19.81 21.27
CA THR A 218 -12.72 18.56 20.84
C THR A 218 -13.19 17.74 22.02
N GLU A 219 -14.32 17.05 21.85
CA GLU A 219 -14.82 16.04 22.80
C GLU A 219 -15.10 14.75 22.05
N GLN A 220 -14.37 13.69 22.43
CA GLN A 220 -14.59 12.36 21.86
C GLN A 220 -15.78 11.70 22.54
N LEU A 221 -16.90 11.57 21.82
CA LEU A 221 -18.07 10.86 22.32
C LEU A 221 -17.76 9.36 22.48
N ILE A 222 -17.14 8.77 21.45
CA ILE A 222 -16.76 7.38 21.44
C ILE A 222 -15.69 7.11 20.37
N ALA A 223 -14.82 6.11 20.61
CA ALA A 223 -14.00 5.45 19.59
C ALA A 223 -14.54 4.05 19.32
N ILE A 224 -14.71 3.70 18.06
CA ILE A 224 -15.26 2.43 17.58
C ILE A 224 -14.20 1.71 16.77
N ASN A 225 -13.80 0.51 17.19
CA ASN A 225 -12.96 -0.36 16.38
C ASN A 225 -13.85 -1.12 15.39
N ALA A 226 -13.89 -0.66 14.15
CA ALA A 226 -14.60 -1.32 13.05
C ALA A 226 -13.66 -2.13 12.14
N GLY A 227 -12.36 -2.25 12.49
CA GLY A 227 -11.43 -3.19 11.86
C GLY A 227 -11.22 -3.00 10.36
N TRP A 228 -11.36 -1.77 9.83
CA TRP A 228 -11.37 -1.42 8.40
C TRP A 228 -12.62 -1.89 7.63
N TYR A 229 -13.66 -2.42 8.31
CA TYR A 229 -14.86 -2.94 7.65
C TYR A 229 -15.96 -1.89 7.54
N LYS A 230 -16.46 -1.70 6.31
CA LYS A 230 -17.59 -0.84 5.98
C LYS A 230 -18.84 -1.22 6.78
N ASP A 231 -19.20 -2.51 6.77
CA ASP A 231 -20.44 -3.00 7.39
C ASP A 231 -20.39 -2.88 8.92
N LEU A 232 -19.24 -3.17 9.56
CA LEU A 232 -19.10 -3.01 10.99
C LEU A 232 -19.19 -1.54 11.43
N ALA A 233 -18.62 -0.63 10.64
CA ALA A 233 -18.76 0.81 10.87
C ALA A 233 -20.23 1.24 10.75
N LYS A 234 -20.93 0.79 9.68
CA LYS A 234 -22.34 1.06 9.47
C LYS A 234 -23.21 0.60 10.64
N GLU A 235 -23.12 -0.69 11.03
CA GLU A 235 -23.89 -1.26 12.13
C GLU A 235 -23.61 -0.52 13.44
N SER A 236 -22.34 -0.16 13.69
CA SER A 236 -21.95 0.56 14.90
C SER A 236 -22.53 1.96 14.94
N ILE A 237 -22.47 2.70 13.80
CA ILE A 237 -23.06 4.04 13.71
C ILE A 237 -24.58 3.98 13.78
N GLU A 238 -25.25 3.01 13.16
CA GLU A 238 -26.71 2.83 13.30
C GLU A 238 -27.11 2.66 14.76
N SER A 239 -26.39 1.83 15.51
CA SER A 239 -26.65 1.60 16.94
C SER A 239 -26.38 2.85 17.80
N LEU A 240 -25.27 3.53 17.51
CA LEU A 240 -24.84 4.72 18.23
C LEU A 240 -25.77 5.91 17.99
N PHE A 241 -26.22 6.07 16.75
CA PHE A 241 -27.03 7.21 16.30
C PHE A 241 -28.35 7.29 17.07
N LEU A 242 -28.96 6.16 17.42
CA LEU A 242 -30.18 6.16 18.25
C LEU A 242 -29.98 6.80 19.64
N LYS A 243 -28.75 6.81 20.14
CA LYS A 243 -28.42 7.33 21.48
C LYS A 243 -27.84 8.75 21.45
N TYR A 244 -27.09 9.09 20.41
CA TYR A 244 -26.26 10.31 20.38
C TYR A 244 -26.57 11.22 19.18
N SER A 245 -27.69 11.05 18.46
CA SER A 245 -28.00 11.76 17.21
C SER A 245 -27.81 13.28 17.29
N ASP A 246 -28.22 13.88 18.41
CA ASP A 246 -28.18 15.32 18.61
C ASP A 246 -26.82 15.84 19.09
N GLN A 247 -25.88 14.94 19.36
CA GLN A 247 -24.56 15.27 19.89
C GLN A 247 -23.44 15.06 18.87
N ILE A 248 -23.66 14.20 17.85
CA ILE A 248 -22.61 13.90 16.86
C ILE A 248 -22.50 15.05 15.88
N GLU A 249 -21.36 15.72 15.83
CA GLU A 249 -21.04 16.80 14.92
C GLU A 249 -20.06 16.38 13.83
N ALA A 250 -19.15 15.46 14.18
CA ALA A 250 -18.21 14.88 13.21
C ALA A 250 -18.02 13.37 13.39
N ILE A 251 -17.72 12.68 12.28
CA ILE A 251 -17.20 11.32 12.25
C ILE A 251 -15.85 11.37 11.54
N ILE A 252 -14.79 11.07 12.29
CA ILE A 252 -13.41 10.98 11.81
C ILE A 252 -13.09 9.52 11.62
N SER A 253 -12.76 9.12 10.39
CA SER A 253 -12.60 7.71 10.05
C SER A 253 -11.20 7.40 9.53
N ASN A 254 -10.53 6.44 10.15
CA ASN A 254 -9.18 6.06 9.76
C ASN A 254 -9.07 5.52 8.32
N ASN A 255 -10.20 5.17 7.66
CA ASN A 255 -10.23 4.90 6.22
C ASN A 255 -11.58 5.24 5.59
N ASP A 256 -11.63 5.28 4.25
CA ASP A 256 -12.84 5.58 3.49
C ASP A 256 -13.91 4.48 3.58
N ALA A 257 -13.52 3.21 3.64
CA ALA A 257 -14.51 2.13 3.72
C ALA A 257 -15.42 2.27 4.95
N MET A 258 -14.83 2.57 6.11
CA MET A 258 -15.60 2.83 7.35
C MET A 258 -16.38 4.15 7.27
N ALA A 259 -15.81 5.21 6.66
CA ALA A 259 -16.50 6.48 6.44
C ALA A 259 -17.76 6.30 5.57
N ILE A 260 -17.65 5.53 4.49
CA ILE A 260 -18.79 5.18 3.62
C ILE A 260 -19.86 4.42 4.41
N GLY A 261 -19.46 3.45 5.24
CA GLY A 261 -20.39 2.74 6.12
C GLY A 261 -21.12 3.70 7.08
N ALA A 262 -20.41 4.68 7.64
CA ALA A 262 -21.01 5.71 8.47
C ALA A 262 -22.03 6.57 7.69
N ILE A 263 -21.70 6.99 6.46
CA ILE A 263 -22.64 7.73 5.60
C ILE A 263 -23.90 6.92 5.34
N GLU A 264 -23.79 5.65 4.98
CA GLU A 264 -24.96 4.78 4.77
C GLU A 264 -25.85 4.65 6.02
N ALA A 265 -25.24 4.57 7.21
CA ALA A 265 -25.95 4.57 8.47
C ALA A 265 -26.70 5.88 8.72
N LEU A 266 -26.04 7.04 8.50
CA LEU A 266 -26.63 8.36 8.66
C LEU A 266 -27.80 8.58 7.69
N GLN A 267 -27.67 8.16 6.44
CA GLN A 267 -28.70 8.28 5.39
C GLN A 267 -29.99 7.52 5.76
N LYS A 268 -29.90 6.40 6.45
CA LYS A 268 -31.05 5.67 6.94
C LYS A 268 -31.93 6.52 7.90
N TYR A 269 -31.32 7.49 8.57
CA TYR A 269 -32.01 8.44 9.46
C TYR A 269 -32.26 9.80 8.80
N GLY A 270 -32.01 9.93 7.50
CA GLY A 270 -32.22 11.16 6.72
C GLY A 270 -31.17 12.23 6.95
N TYR A 271 -29.97 11.86 7.43
CA TYR A 271 -28.80 12.73 7.50
C TYR A 271 -27.90 12.52 6.29
N ASN A 272 -27.04 13.49 5.97
CA ASN A 272 -26.08 13.42 4.85
C ASN A 272 -26.74 13.01 3.52
N THR A 273 -27.90 13.57 3.21
CA THR A 273 -28.69 13.32 1.99
C THR A 273 -28.80 14.56 1.09
N GLY A 274 -28.04 15.63 1.41
CA GLY A 274 -28.06 16.92 0.68
C GLY A 274 -28.74 18.05 1.41
N ASP A 275 -29.49 17.77 2.49
CA ASP A 275 -30.01 18.81 3.39
C ASP A 275 -28.89 19.24 4.35
N LYS A 276 -28.37 20.47 4.20
CA LYS A 276 -27.28 21.00 5.01
C LYS A 276 -27.61 21.06 6.51
N SER A 277 -28.87 21.24 6.86
CA SER A 277 -29.30 21.29 8.27
C SER A 277 -29.20 19.95 8.97
N ARG A 278 -29.18 18.86 8.18
CA ARG A 278 -29.06 17.45 8.62
C ARG A 278 -27.77 16.81 8.16
N ASN A 279 -26.68 17.57 8.10
CA ASN A 279 -25.38 17.10 7.73
C ASN A 279 -24.49 16.92 8.98
N ILE A 280 -23.81 15.78 9.08
CA ILE A 280 -22.73 15.51 10.03
C ILE A 280 -21.45 15.50 9.24
N ALA A 281 -20.39 16.15 9.74
CA ALA A 281 -19.12 16.16 9.06
C ALA A 281 -18.50 14.76 9.06
N VAL A 282 -18.22 14.20 7.87
CA VAL A 282 -17.59 12.86 7.74
C VAL A 282 -16.35 12.98 6.86
N VAL A 283 -15.23 12.49 7.38
CA VAL A 283 -13.92 12.44 6.66
C VAL A 283 -13.32 11.06 6.71
N GLY A 284 -12.44 10.77 5.76
CA GLY A 284 -11.76 9.49 5.66
C GLY A 284 -10.39 9.61 5.03
N ILE A 285 -9.76 8.47 4.77
CA ILE A 285 -8.44 8.32 4.15
C ILE A 285 -8.54 7.16 3.17
N ASP A 286 -7.92 7.23 2.01
CA ASP A 286 -7.59 6.31 0.94
C ASP A 286 -7.86 6.92 -0.45
N GLY A 287 -8.85 7.83 -0.58
CA GLY A 287 -9.27 8.37 -1.89
C GLY A 287 -10.04 7.33 -2.71
N LEU A 288 -10.88 6.51 -2.08
CA LEU A 288 -11.72 5.56 -2.80
C LEU A 288 -12.70 6.28 -3.71
N GLN A 289 -12.96 5.74 -4.92
CA GLN A 289 -13.89 6.37 -5.87
C GLN A 289 -15.29 6.56 -5.28
N GLU A 290 -15.78 5.61 -4.47
CA GLU A 290 -17.08 5.72 -3.79
C GLU A 290 -17.09 6.89 -2.79
N ALA A 291 -15.99 7.13 -2.06
CA ALA A 291 -15.85 8.29 -1.18
C ALA A 291 -15.82 9.61 -1.97
N ILE A 292 -15.07 9.67 -3.07
CA ILE A 292 -15.03 10.82 -3.99
C ILE A 292 -16.43 11.13 -4.51
N ASP A 293 -17.20 10.12 -4.94
CA ASP A 293 -18.57 10.28 -5.43
C ASP A 293 -19.53 10.81 -4.34
N LEU A 294 -19.34 10.40 -3.08
CA LEU A 294 -20.10 10.91 -1.93
C LEU A 294 -19.72 12.34 -1.58
N ILE A 295 -18.45 12.71 -1.72
CA ILE A 295 -17.97 14.07 -1.52
C ILE A 295 -18.52 15.00 -2.60
N ASP A 296 -18.50 14.59 -3.86
CA ASP A 296 -19.07 15.36 -4.98
C ASP A 296 -20.58 15.59 -4.85
N LYS A 297 -21.30 14.67 -4.19
CA LYS A 297 -22.73 14.80 -3.86
C LYS A 297 -22.97 15.65 -2.59
N GLY A 298 -21.93 16.02 -1.86
CA GLY A 298 -22.05 16.74 -0.60
C GLY A 298 -22.53 15.88 0.57
N PHE A 299 -22.40 14.56 0.48
CA PHE A 299 -22.78 13.61 1.53
C PHE A 299 -21.61 13.30 2.48
N MET A 300 -20.38 13.39 1.99
CA MET A 300 -19.13 13.28 2.74
C MET A 300 -18.34 14.57 2.56
N ASN A 301 -17.48 14.94 3.52
CA ASN A 301 -16.81 16.25 3.53
C ASN A 301 -15.39 16.20 2.96
N GLY A 302 -14.73 15.07 2.99
CA GLY A 302 -13.41 14.94 2.39
C GLY A 302 -12.72 13.63 2.67
N THR A 303 -11.69 13.36 1.88
CA THR A 303 -10.79 12.23 2.04
C THR A 303 -9.35 12.64 1.78
N VAL A 304 -8.41 11.94 2.42
CA VAL A 304 -6.99 12.05 2.15
C VAL A 304 -6.59 10.95 1.16
N ILE A 305 -5.97 11.34 0.04
CA ILE A 305 -5.64 10.41 -1.03
C ILE A 305 -4.38 9.60 -0.68
N GLN A 306 -4.52 8.27 -0.72
CA GLN A 306 -3.42 7.31 -0.78
C GLN A 306 -3.54 6.53 -2.08
N ASP A 307 -2.65 6.80 -3.05
CA ASP A 307 -2.72 6.14 -4.35
C ASP A 307 -2.15 4.73 -4.29
N SER A 308 -2.99 3.72 -4.53
CA SER A 308 -2.59 2.31 -4.58
C SER A 308 -1.50 2.01 -5.63
N ASN A 309 -1.41 2.82 -6.71
CA ASN A 309 -0.35 2.68 -7.70
C ASN A 309 1.02 3.02 -7.10
N VAL A 310 1.10 4.07 -6.28
CA VAL A 310 2.35 4.45 -5.59
C VAL A 310 2.83 3.32 -4.67
N LEU A 311 1.91 2.71 -3.89
CA LEU A 311 2.25 1.54 -3.07
C LEU A 311 2.74 0.36 -3.92
N ALA A 312 2.02 0.05 -4.99
CA ALA A 312 2.38 -1.06 -5.89
C ALA A 312 3.75 -0.85 -6.54
N GLU A 313 4.08 0.38 -6.96
CA GLU A 313 5.41 0.72 -7.48
C GLU A 313 6.52 0.52 -6.44
N VAL A 314 6.28 0.94 -5.19
CA VAL A 314 7.25 0.71 -4.09
C VAL A 314 7.46 -0.78 -3.88
N LEU A 315 6.39 -1.57 -3.76
CA LEU A 315 6.48 -3.02 -3.55
C LEU A 315 7.19 -3.73 -4.71
N TYR A 316 6.92 -3.33 -5.96
CA TYR A 316 7.59 -3.85 -7.14
C TYR A 316 9.09 -3.52 -7.14
N ASN A 317 9.45 -2.24 -7.01
CA ASN A 317 10.84 -1.79 -7.10
C ASN A 317 11.69 -2.38 -5.97
N VAL A 318 11.21 -2.30 -4.73
CA VAL A 318 11.87 -2.87 -3.55
C VAL A 318 12.00 -4.40 -3.69
N GLY A 319 10.94 -5.07 -4.14
CA GLY A 319 10.94 -6.52 -4.36
C GLY A 319 11.95 -6.96 -5.40
N MET A 320 12.00 -6.28 -6.54
CA MET A 320 12.97 -6.57 -7.61
C MET A 320 14.41 -6.28 -7.19
N ASN A 321 14.64 -5.22 -6.41
CA ASN A 321 15.95 -4.93 -5.85
C ASN A 321 16.41 -6.04 -4.90
N LEU A 322 15.57 -6.46 -3.96
CA LEU A 322 15.86 -7.57 -3.05
C LEU A 322 16.12 -8.88 -3.79
N TYR A 323 15.32 -9.21 -4.81
CA TYR A 323 15.51 -10.39 -5.65
C TYR A 323 16.87 -10.39 -6.35
N ASN A 324 17.29 -9.24 -6.86
CA ASN A 324 18.58 -9.06 -7.52
C ASN A 324 19.76 -8.89 -6.55
N ASN A 325 19.55 -9.01 -5.24
CA ASN A 325 20.53 -8.79 -4.16
C ASN A 325 21.13 -7.37 -4.18
N LEU A 326 20.34 -6.38 -4.58
CA LEU A 326 20.66 -4.96 -4.54
C LEU A 326 20.20 -4.34 -3.21
N ASN A 327 20.62 -3.08 -2.96
CA ASN A 327 20.02 -2.30 -1.89
C ASN A 327 18.51 -2.14 -2.16
N PRO A 328 17.61 -2.33 -1.18
CA PRO A 328 16.17 -2.23 -1.37
C PRO A 328 15.69 -0.97 -2.10
N ILE A 329 16.36 0.16 -1.90
CA ILE A 329 16.04 1.45 -2.53
C ILE A 329 16.97 1.80 -3.71
N GLU A 330 17.73 0.84 -4.23
CA GLU A 330 18.64 1.07 -5.36
C GLU A 330 17.89 1.64 -6.57
N ASN A 331 18.46 2.70 -7.20
CA ASN A 331 17.87 3.41 -8.34
C ASN A 331 16.45 3.96 -8.09
N THR A 332 16.11 4.28 -6.85
CA THR A 332 14.87 4.95 -6.47
C THR A 332 15.17 6.24 -5.70
N ASN A 333 14.14 7.07 -5.51
CA ASN A 333 14.20 8.24 -4.64
C ASN A 333 13.50 8.01 -3.29
N TYR A 334 13.27 6.74 -2.92
CA TYR A 334 12.59 6.41 -1.68
C TYR A 334 13.44 6.78 -0.46
N GLN A 335 12.76 7.19 0.60
CA GLN A 335 13.38 7.55 1.88
C GLN A 335 13.29 6.39 2.87
N ILE A 336 14.32 6.25 3.68
CA ILE A 336 14.32 5.30 4.81
C ILE A 336 14.31 6.12 6.10
N GLU A 337 13.30 5.90 6.92
CA GLU A 337 13.21 6.42 8.28
C GLU A 337 13.08 5.24 9.24
N ASN A 338 13.84 5.24 10.33
CA ASN A 338 13.82 4.17 11.33
C ASN A 338 13.92 2.75 10.75
N ARG A 339 14.67 2.55 9.65
CA ARG A 339 14.83 1.30 8.89
C ARG A 339 13.60 0.87 8.08
N GLU A 340 12.61 1.73 7.95
CA GLU A 340 11.42 1.54 7.16
C GLU A 340 11.50 2.39 5.89
N ILE A 341 11.10 1.82 4.76
CA ILE A 341 10.98 2.52 3.49
C ILE A 341 9.63 3.23 3.52
N ILE A 342 9.68 4.56 3.48
CA ILE A 342 8.46 5.38 3.52
C ILE A 342 7.86 5.46 2.12
N ILE A 343 6.58 5.09 2.01
CA ILE A 343 5.82 5.21 0.76
C ILE A 343 5.63 6.69 0.44
N PRO A 344 6.05 7.17 -0.75
CA PRO A 344 6.05 8.59 -1.08
C PRO A 344 4.66 9.11 -1.49
N TYR A 345 3.64 8.91 -0.63
CA TYR A 345 2.33 9.49 -0.87
C TYR A 345 2.38 11.02 -0.72
N PRO A 346 1.75 11.78 -1.64
CA PRO A 346 1.63 13.22 -1.50
C PRO A 346 0.68 13.64 -0.38
N TYR A 347 -0.25 12.77 0.03
CA TYR A 347 -1.32 13.03 1.01
C TYR A 347 -2.20 14.23 0.63
N ASP A 348 -2.48 14.35 -0.67
CA ASP A 348 -3.42 15.35 -1.16
C ASP A 348 -4.81 15.11 -0.57
N VAL A 349 -5.53 16.21 -0.32
CA VAL A 349 -6.90 16.14 0.18
C VAL A 349 -7.88 16.38 -0.95
N TYR A 350 -9.00 15.64 -0.92
CA TYR A 350 -10.13 15.86 -1.81
C TYR A 350 -11.35 16.27 -1.00
N THR A 351 -11.88 17.46 -1.28
CA THR A 351 -13.04 18.05 -0.60
C THR A 351 -14.15 18.47 -1.58
N GLY A 352 -14.10 17.96 -2.82
CA GLY A 352 -15.08 18.21 -3.88
C GLY A 352 -14.62 19.18 -4.97
N LYS A 353 -15.25 19.09 -6.12
CA LYS A 353 -14.91 19.90 -7.31
C LYS A 353 -15.21 21.40 -7.17
N LEU A 354 -16.09 21.78 -6.23
CA LEU A 354 -16.53 23.16 -6.04
C LEU A 354 -15.59 24.00 -5.17
N ASN A 355 -14.65 23.39 -4.45
CA ASN A 355 -13.75 24.11 -3.54
C ASN A 355 -12.37 24.43 -4.14
N ASN A 356 -12.17 24.09 -5.44
CA ASN A 356 -10.93 24.33 -6.18
C ASN A 356 -11.02 25.52 -7.16
N GLN A 357 -11.92 26.49 -6.91
CA GLN A 357 -12.00 27.75 -7.68
C GLN A 357 -11.65 28.97 -6.84
#